data_634350b00999568e69f976f8efe0387e
#
_entry.id   634350b00999568e69f976f8efe0387e
#
_cell.length_a   1.000
_cell.length_b   1.000
_cell.length_c   1.000
_cell.angle_alpha   90.00
_cell.angle_beta   90.00
_cell.angle_gamma   90.00
#
_symmetry.space_group_name_H-M   'P 1'
#
loop_
_entity.id
_entity.type
_entity.pdbx_description
1 polymer ?
#
loop_
_entity_poly.entity_id
_entity_poly.type
_entity_poly.pdbx_seq_one_letter_code
_entity_poly.pdbx_strand_id
1 'polypeptide(L)'
;MLCSSSPPPRPAISAGHSSPYNENVADAYILGIETSCDETAAAVVRSGEKLISNVVYSQIPTHQPYGGVVPELASREHLRAIVPVVRKALADAGKTYENIDAIAVTQGPGLAGSLLVGLSYAKGLAFALDKPLIAVNHLEGHIHAVLLEERSNGNSDLHLPVLALVVSGGHTHLYLAERKDAGWIYRNIGHTRDDAAGEAFDKVAKLLELGYPGGPVIDFLARHGNPYAVNFPFAQIKHRDRNPENRHSPDERRADFSYSGIKTAVLRYVEVHNMAESIQQRRKSMEAVAKPTSQDYLAACERQTLDLIASFQRAVVDDLVSKTLTAAVDYGVATLLVTGGVAANSELRKTFEARAAEEGIPVLFPSRKLSTDNAAMIAAAAYPRFLAREFADADISSDPALRLG
;
A
#
# COMPACT_ATOMS: atom_id res chain seq x y z
N MET A 1 -49.12 1.73 25.42
CA MET A 1 -48.02 1.93 26.36
C MET A 1 -46.84 1.12 25.87
N LEU A 2 -45.94 1.74 25.13
CA LEU A 2 -44.72 1.11 24.67
C LEU A 2 -43.57 1.68 25.51
N CYS A 3 -42.99 0.85 26.36
CA CYS A 3 -41.80 1.21 27.14
C CYS A 3 -40.57 1.28 26.25
N SER A 4 -40.02 2.46 26.13
CA SER A 4 -38.67 2.71 25.53
C SER A 4 -37.63 2.43 26.61
N SER A 5 -36.89 1.34 26.47
CA SER A 5 -35.71 1.06 27.28
C SER A 5 -34.48 1.66 26.60
N SER A 6 -33.92 2.71 27.21
CA SER A 6 -32.61 3.27 26.84
C SER A 6 -31.48 2.28 27.17
N PRO A 7 -30.43 2.17 26.35
CA PRO A 7 -29.28 1.33 26.67
C PRO A 7 -28.49 1.89 27.87
N PRO A 8 -27.80 1.03 28.63
CA PRO A 8 -27.03 1.47 29.80
C PRO A 8 -25.80 2.29 29.41
N PRO A 9 -25.34 3.23 30.24
CA PRO A 9 -24.17 4.05 29.96
C PRO A 9 -22.89 3.18 29.97
N ARG A 10 -22.01 3.43 29.01
CA ARG A 10 -20.70 2.80 28.93
C ARG A 10 -19.82 3.24 30.12
N PRO A 11 -18.99 2.33 30.67
CA PRO A 11 -18.09 2.70 31.77
C PRO A 11 -17.03 3.70 31.26
N ALA A 12 -16.77 4.73 32.05
CA ALA A 12 -15.70 5.69 31.81
C ALA A 12 -14.34 4.99 31.91
N ILE A 13 -13.59 4.99 30.80
CA ILE A 13 -12.21 4.50 30.78
C ILE A 13 -11.31 5.59 31.34
N SER A 14 -10.63 5.27 32.44
CA SER A 14 -9.67 6.15 33.11
C SER A 14 -8.49 6.47 32.17
N ALA A 15 -8.23 7.75 31.97
CA ALA A 15 -7.01 8.27 31.36
C ALA A 15 -5.78 7.85 32.20
N GLY A 16 -4.81 7.21 31.58
CA GLY A 16 -3.52 6.93 32.22
C GLY A 16 -2.79 5.74 31.61
N HIS A 17 -2.41 5.83 30.33
CA HIS A 17 -1.33 4.98 29.82
C HIS A 17 -0.24 5.89 29.25
N SER A 18 0.82 6.08 30.06
CA SER A 18 2.08 6.64 29.61
C SER A 18 2.64 5.83 28.44
N SER A 19 3.13 6.52 27.41
CA SER A 19 3.84 5.92 26.28
C SER A 19 4.87 4.90 26.77
N PRO A 20 4.90 3.68 26.25
CA PRO A 20 5.86 2.66 26.67
C PRO A 20 7.29 2.90 26.17
N TYR A 21 7.54 3.99 25.45
CA TYR A 21 8.88 4.40 25.08
C TYR A 21 9.54 5.10 26.27
N ASN A 22 10.46 4.37 26.91
CA ASN A 22 11.25 4.84 28.02
C ASN A 22 12.06 6.08 27.60
N GLU A 23 12.03 7.17 28.37
CA GLU A 23 12.68 8.47 28.09
C GLU A 23 14.20 8.45 27.92
N ASN A 24 14.85 7.27 27.91
CA ASN A 24 16.29 7.07 27.82
C ASN A 24 16.78 6.27 26.60
N VAL A 25 15.97 6.13 25.53
CA VAL A 25 16.48 5.50 24.29
C VAL A 25 17.21 6.58 23.49
N ALA A 26 18.53 6.39 23.32
CA ALA A 26 19.38 7.25 22.50
C ALA A 26 18.75 7.42 21.09
N ASP A 27 18.76 8.64 20.58
CA ASP A 27 18.34 8.96 19.19
C ASP A 27 19.05 8.03 18.21
N ALA A 28 18.33 7.14 17.56
CA ALA A 28 18.86 6.20 16.58
C ALA A 28 18.47 6.60 15.15
N TYR A 29 19.45 6.65 14.26
CA TYR A 29 19.26 6.91 12.84
C TYR A 29 19.31 5.61 12.05
N ILE A 30 18.20 5.24 11.43
CA ILE A 30 18.10 4.03 10.61
C ILE A 30 18.08 4.44 9.13
N LEU A 31 18.99 3.85 8.34
CA LEU A 31 19.01 3.94 6.89
C LEU A 31 18.12 2.83 6.33
N GLY A 32 16.96 3.20 5.78
CA GLY A 32 16.08 2.28 5.06
C GLY A 32 16.45 2.17 3.59
N ILE A 33 16.28 0.97 3.02
CA ILE A 33 16.49 0.65 1.61
C ILE A 33 15.29 -0.16 1.10
N GLU A 34 14.68 0.31 0.02
CA GLU A 34 13.53 -0.33 -0.63
C GLU A 34 13.81 -0.57 -2.10
N THR A 35 13.62 -1.82 -2.55
CA THR A 35 13.79 -2.23 -3.94
C THR A 35 12.84 -3.37 -4.34
N SER A 36 11.69 -3.51 -3.69
CA SER A 36 10.84 -4.70 -3.89
C SER A 36 10.17 -4.79 -5.26
N CYS A 37 9.95 -3.65 -5.94
CA CYS A 37 9.24 -3.61 -7.23
C CYS A 37 9.95 -2.73 -8.26
N ASP A 38 9.46 -1.54 -8.54
CA ASP A 38 9.96 -0.63 -9.56
C ASP A 38 10.37 0.75 -9.02
N GLU A 39 10.43 0.91 -7.70
CA GLU A 39 11.02 2.05 -7.02
C GLU A 39 12.34 1.66 -6.34
N THR A 40 13.42 2.40 -6.63
CA THR A 40 14.65 2.35 -5.83
C THR A 40 14.60 3.46 -4.82
N ALA A 41 14.50 3.16 -3.53
CA ALA A 41 14.44 4.21 -2.52
C ALA A 41 15.44 4.01 -1.38
N ALA A 42 15.86 5.14 -0.80
CA ALA A 42 16.61 5.18 0.46
C ALA A 42 16.12 6.34 1.32
N ALA A 43 16.09 6.13 2.63
CA ALA A 43 15.62 7.12 3.58
C ALA A 43 16.40 7.05 4.89
N VAL A 44 16.47 8.18 5.60
CA VAL A 44 16.95 8.23 6.97
C VAL A 44 15.79 8.63 7.88
N VAL A 45 15.51 7.76 8.85
CA VAL A 45 14.47 7.99 9.86
C VAL A 45 15.12 7.97 11.25
N ARG A 46 14.77 8.96 12.09
CA ARG A 46 15.23 9.04 13.48
C ARG A 46 14.21 8.41 14.40
N SER A 47 14.64 7.44 15.19
CA SER A 47 13.88 6.78 16.26
C SER A 47 12.51 6.23 15.82
N GLY A 48 12.35 5.86 14.52
CA GLY A 48 11.09 5.36 13.97
C GLY A 48 9.94 6.36 13.94
N GLU A 49 10.20 7.64 14.25
CA GLU A 49 9.18 8.67 14.44
C GLU A 49 9.37 9.90 13.56
N LYS A 50 10.61 10.24 13.26
CA LYS A 50 10.92 11.46 12.51
C LYS A 50 11.58 11.15 11.18
N LEU A 51 10.89 11.48 10.11
CA LEU A 51 11.43 11.43 8.77
C LEU A 51 12.47 12.55 8.59
N ILE A 52 13.73 12.18 8.28
CA ILE A 52 14.81 13.13 8.03
C ILE A 52 15.03 13.31 6.53
N SER A 53 15.10 12.20 5.79
CA SER A 53 15.18 12.22 4.32
C SER A 53 14.47 11.02 3.71
N ASN A 54 13.96 11.17 2.50
CA ASN A 54 13.38 10.07 1.70
C ASN A 54 13.58 10.37 0.23
N VAL A 55 14.42 9.59 -0.43
CA VAL A 55 14.75 9.72 -1.85
C VAL A 55 14.20 8.51 -2.58
N VAL A 56 13.38 8.76 -3.59
CA VAL A 56 12.77 7.73 -4.43
C VAL A 56 13.16 7.96 -5.88
N TYR A 57 13.69 6.93 -6.51
CA TYR A 57 13.93 6.87 -7.96
C TYR A 57 12.93 5.91 -8.57
N SER A 58 11.95 6.44 -9.29
CA SER A 58 10.90 5.63 -9.92
C SER A 58 11.31 5.20 -11.34
N GLN A 59 11.01 3.95 -11.64
CA GLN A 59 11.30 3.32 -12.93
C GLN A 59 10.09 3.39 -13.89
N ILE A 60 9.04 4.15 -13.56
CA ILE A 60 7.87 4.35 -14.44
C ILE A 60 8.28 4.63 -15.89
N PRO A 61 9.24 5.54 -16.20
CA PRO A 61 9.63 5.79 -17.58
C PRO A 61 10.21 4.58 -18.31
N THR A 62 10.88 3.68 -17.58
CA THR A 62 11.46 2.45 -18.12
C THR A 62 10.37 1.42 -18.46
N HIS A 63 9.31 1.37 -17.65
CA HIS A 63 8.24 0.37 -17.77
C HIS A 63 7.06 0.84 -18.62
N GLN A 64 6.89 2.15 -18.78
CA GLN A 64 5.79 2.76 -19.52
C GLN A 64 5.62 2.20 -20.94
N PRO A 65 6.69 1.97 -21.76
CA PRO A 65 6.55 1.40 -23.10
C PRO A 65 5.97 -0.01 -23.12
N TYR A 66 6.06 -0.74 -22.00
CA TYR A 66 5.55 -2.12 -21.87
C TYR A 66 4.14 -2.15 -21.26
N GLY A 67 3.69 -1.02 -20.72
CA GLY A 67 2.38 -0.92 -20.05
C GLY A 67 2.29 -1.74 -18.76
N GLY A 68 3.39 -1.87 -18.02
CA GLY A 68 3.51 -2.58 -16.74
C GLY A 68 4.95 -2.96 -16.44
N VAL A 69 5.22 -3.34 -15.20
CA VAL A 69 6.56 -3.67 -14.71
C VAL A 69 7.13 -4.91 -15.43
N VAL A 70 8.38 -4.79 -15.90
CA VAL A 70 9.16 -5.88 -16.47
C VAL A 70 10.26 -6.26 -15.47
N PRO A 71 10.16 -7.42 -14.78
CA PRO A 71 11.03 -7.76 -13.65
C PRO A 71 12.53 -7.71 -13.94
N GLU A 72 12.94 -8.16 -15.13
CA GLU A 72 14.34 -8.15 -15.55
C GLU A 72 14.88 -6.72 -15.71
N LEU A 73 14.07 -5.80 -16.25
CA LEU A 73 14.44 -4.39 -16.38
C LEU A 73 14.48 -3.73 -15.01
N ALA A 74 13.52 -4.04 -14.13
CA ALA A 74 13.49 -3.52 -12.79
C ALA A 74 14.79 -3.83 -12.03
N SER A 75 15.23 -5.08 -12.05
CA SER A 75 16.48 -5.49 -11.39
C SER A 75 17.70 -4.72 -11.90
N ARG A 76 17.80 -4.48 -13.21
CA ARG A 76 18.90 -3.74 -13.82
C ARG A 76 18.90 -2.25 -13.44
N GLU A 77 17.72 -1.65 -13.37
CA GLU A 77 17.59 -0.24 -12.96
C GLU A 77 17.93 -0.07 -11.47
N HIS A 78 17.56 -1.02 -10.60
CA HIS A 78 17.99 -0.99 -9.21
C HIS A 78 19.52 -1.00 -9.06
N LEU A 79 20.22 -1.84 -9.83
CA LEU A 79 21.69 -1.87 -9.83
C LEU A 79 22.31 -0.51 -10.19
N ARG A 80 21.69 0.23 -11.11
CA ARG A 80 22.17 1.56 -11.52
C ARG A 80 21.87 2.64 -10.50
N ALA A 81 20.69 2.54 -9.85
CA ALA A 81 20.15 3.62 -9.05
C ALA A 81 20.52 3.53 -7.56
N ILE A 82 20.79 2.34 -7.00
CA ILE A 82 20.86 2.14 -5.54
C ILE A 82 21.97 2.99 -4.89
N VAL A 83 23.16 3.03 -5.45
CA VAL A 83 24.28 3.80 -4.89
C VAL A 83 24.02 5.30 -4.89
N PRO A 84 23.64 5.94 -6.02
CA PRO A 84 23.34 7.37 -6.03
C PRO A 84 22.15 7.72 -5.14
N VAL A 85 21.11 6.87 -5.05
CA VAL A 85 19.92 7.09 -4.20
C VAL A 85 20.29 7.07 -2.72
N VAL A 86 21.09 6.08 -2.27
CA VAL A 86 21.55 6.02 -0.87
C VAL A 86 22.44 7.22 -0.53
N ARG A 87 23.39 7.58 -1.39
CA ARG A 87 24.25 8.74 -1.15
C ARG A 87 23.45 10.04 -1.05
N LYS A 88 22.47 10.19 -1.92
CA LYS A 88 21.58 11.36 -1.88
C LYS A 88 20.74 11.40 -0.60
N ALA A 89 20.19 10.27 -0.15
CA ALA A 89 19.41 10.22 1.07
C ALA A 89 20.24 10.61 2.31
N LEU A 90 21.49 10.17 2.40
CA LEU A 90 22.42 10.58 3.45
C LEU A 90 22.74 12.08 3.37
N ALA A 91 23.05 12.58 2.17
CA ALA A 91 23.35 13.99 1.97
C ALA A 91 22.15 14.89 2.34
N ASP A 92 20.95 14.53 1.90
CA ASP A 92 19.70 15.26 2.22
C ASP A 92 19.39 15.23 3.73
N ALA A 93 19.82 14.17 4.43
CA ALA A 93 19.72 14.05 5.89
C ALA A 93 20.82 14.83 6.65
N GLY A 94 21.84 15.37 5.96
CA GLY A 94 23.03 15.92 6.61
C GLY A 94 23.83 14.89 7.42
N LYS A 95 23.81 13.62 6.98
CA LYS A 95 24.43 12.48 7.64
C LYS A 95 25.49 11.83 6.77
N THR A 96 26.43 11.15 7.42
CA THR A 96 27.39 10.25 6.78
C THR A 96 27.09 8.81 7.17
N TYR A 97 27.77 7.85 6.61
CA TYR A 97 27.62 6.44 6.95
C TYR A 97 27.92 6.14 8.43
N GLU A 98 28.87 6.89 9.04
CA GLU A 98 29.26 6.73 10.44
C GLU A 98 28.11 7.13 11.40
N ASN A 99 27.25 8.05 10.97
CA ASN A 99 26.13 8.56 11.78
C ASN A 99 24.89 7.67 11.76
N ILE A 100 24.91 6.57 11.02
CA ILE A 100 23.83 5.61 10.93
C ILE A 100 24.04 4.51 11.97
N ASP A 101 23.00 4.17 12.71
CA ASP A 101 23.03 3.17 13.79
C ASP A 101 22.62 1.78 13.31
N ALA A 102 21.79 1.69 12.28
CA ALA A 102 21.37 0.42 11.66
C ALA A 102 20.99 0.61 10.18
N ILE A 103 21.07 -0.47 9.41
CA ILE A 103 20.62 -0.54 8.03
C ILE A 103 19.39 -1.44 7.98
N ALA A 104 18.30 -0.93 7.43
CA ALA A 104 17.07 -1.67 7.22
C ALA A 104 16.85 -1.90 5.72
N VAL A 105 16.40 -3.09 5.35
CA VAL A 105 16.15 -3.44 3.96
C VAL A 105 14.93 -4.32 3.81
N THR A 106 14.21 -4.16 2.72
CA THR A 106 13.09 -5.04 2.39
C THR A 106 13.60 -6.43 2.03
N GLN A 107 13.16 -7.43 2.81
CA GLN A 107 13.43 -8.83 2.56
C GLN A 107 12.45 -9.43 1.55
N GLY A 108 11.21 -8.95 1.55
CA GLY A 108 10.07 -9.41 0.77
C GLY A 108 8.74 -8.94 1.37
N PRO A 109 7.60 -9.25 0.72
CA PRO A 109 7.50 -9.81 -0.63
C PRO A 109 7.92 -8.84 -1.72
N GLY A 110 8.12 -9.36 -2.96
CA GLY A 110 8.46 -8.53 -4.11
C GLY A 110 9.08 -9.32 -5.27
N LEU A 111 9.59 -8.61 -6.27
CA LEU A 111 10.28 -9.19 -7.41
C LEU A 111 11.64 -9.76 -6.97
N ALA A 112 11.87 -11.05 -7.23
CA ALA A 112 13.06 -11.77 -6.75
C ALA A 112 14.39 -11.06 -7.08
N GLY A 113 14.57 -10.63 -8.34
CA GLY A 113 15.78 -9.94 -8.76
C GLY A 113 15.93 -8.54 -8.15
N SER A 114 14.84 -7.82 -7.97
CA SER A 114 14.80 -6.49 -7.34
C SER A 114 15.18 -6.56 -5.86
N LEU A 115 14.56 -7.48 -5.12
CA LEU A 115 14.88 -7.75 -3.71
C LEU A 115 16.35 -8.15 -3.52
N LEU A 116 16.86 -9.01 -4.43
CA LEU A 116 18.24 -9.47 -4.38
C LEU A 116 19.22 -8.30 -4.47
N VAL A 117 18.95 -7.30 -5.29
CA VAL A 117 19.82 -6.10 -5.42
C VAL A 117 19.86 -5.32 -4.11
N GLY A 118 18.70 -4.99 -3.54
CA GLY A 118 18.62 -4.23 -2.29
C GLY A 118 19.28 -4.98 -1.13
N LEU A 119 18.93 -6.25 -0.97
CA LEU A 119 19.47 -7.06 0.12
C LEU A 119 20.98 -7.25 0.01
N SER A 120 21.52 -7.53 -1.19
CA SER A 120 22.96 -7.69 -1.39
C SER A 120 23.72 -6.40 -1.09
N TYR A 121 23.20 -5.27 -1.54
CA TYR A 121 23.77 -3.97 -1.25
C TYR A 121 23.75 -3.66 0.26
N ALA A 122 22.62 -3.87 0.92
CA ALA A 122 22.46 -3.63 2.36
C ALA A 122 23.38 -4.52 3.19
N LYS A 123 23.52 -5.81 2.85
CA LYS A 123 24.46 -6.75 3.49
C LYS A 123 25.90 -6.28 3.36
N GLY A 124 26.31 -5.91 2.13
CA GLY A 124 27.67 -5.40 1.89
C GLY A 124 27.96 -4.12 2.66
N LEU A 125 26.98 -3.21 2.73
CA LEU A 125 27.09 -1.96 3.47
C LEU A 125 27.14 -2.19 4.98
N ALA A 126 26.27 -3.04 5.54
CA ALA A 126 26.24 -3.40 6.95
C ALA A 126 27.56 -4.03 7.40
N PHE A 127 28.08 -4.96 6.60
CA PHE A 127 29.37 -5.59 6.85
C PHE A 127 30.54 -4.59 6.83
N ALA A 128 30.58 -3.72 5.81
CA ALA A 128 31.67 -2.75 5.66
C ALA A 128 31.69 -1.67 6.77
N LEU A 129 30.53 -1.37 7.34
CA LEU A 129 30.38 -0.33 8.37
C LEU A 129 30.32 -0.90 9.80
N ASP A 130 30.34 -2.22 9.96
CA ASP A 130 30.11 -2.91 11.24
C ASP A 130 28.79 -2.45 11.91
N LYS A 131 27.71 -2.40 11.13
CA LYS A 131 26.38 -1.96 11.59
C LYS A 131 25.38 -3.12 11.51
N PRO A 132 24.42 -3.18 12.44
CA PRO A 132 23.36 -4.19 12.37
C PRO A 132 22.50 -4.04 11.12
N LEU A 133 22.14 -5.18 10.52
CA LEU A 133 21.18 -5.29 9.43
C LEU A 133 19.82 -5.70 9.96
N ILE A 134 18.76 -5.05 9.52
CA ILE A 134 17.39 -5.35 9.90
C ILE A 134 16.59 -5.68 8.65
N ALA A 135 16.06 -6.89 8.60
CA ALA A 135 15.19 -7.32 7.53
C ALA A 135 13.73 -6.92 7.83
N VAL A 136 13.06 -6.34 6.86
CA VAL A 136 11.70 -5.81 7.01
C VAL A 136 10.78 -6.43 5.97
N ASN A 137 9.56 -6.77 6.38
CA ASN A 137 8.51 -7.15 5.46
C ASN A 137 7.95 -5.89 4.78
N HIS A 138 7.86 -5.91 3.44
CA HIS A 138 7.37 -4.79 2.64
C HIS A 138 5.96 -4.31 3.05
N LEU A 139 5.05 -5.26 3.33
CA LEU A 139 3.66 -4.94 3.72
C LEU A 139 3.59 -4.33 5.12
N GLU A 140 4.46 -4.78 6.03
CA GLU A 140 4.64 -4.14 7.33
C GLU A 140 5.16 -2.70 7.17
N GLY A 141 6.09 -2.48 6.22
CA GLY A 141 6.54 -1.15 5.86
C GLY A 141 5.37 -0.22 5.53
N HIS A 142 4.45 -0.64 4.66
CA HIS A 142 3.28 0.16 4.32
C HIS A 142 2.41 0.53 5.53
N ILE A 143 2.23 -0.38 6.49
CA ILE A 143 1.50 -0.08 7.73
C ILE A 143 2.26 0.99 8.53
N HIS A 144 3.59 0.82 8.63
CA HIS A 144 4.44 1.77 9.34
C HIS A 144 4.60 3.13 8.65
N ALA A 145 4.29 3.26 7.35
CA ALA A 145 4.22 4.56 6.69
C ALA A 145 3.17 5.48 7.32
N VAL A 146 1.99 4.93 7.65
CA VAL A 146 0.92 5.68 8.35
C VAL A 146 1.37 6.04 9.76
N LEU A 147 1.95 5.08 10.49
CA LEU A 147 2.41 5.30 11.86
C LEU A 147 3.52 6.34 11.95
N LEU A 148 4.45 6.33 10.98
CA LEU A 148 5.52 7.34 10.89
C LEU A 148 4.95 8.74 10.70
N GLU A 149 3.95 8.89 9.84
CA GLU A 149 3.33 10.19 9.58
C GLU A 149 2.56 10.71 10.79
N GLU A 150 1.77 9.87 11.43
CA GLU A 150 1.05 10.23 12.66
C GLU A 150 2.00 10.67 13.77
N ARG A 151 3.08 9.91 14.00
CA ARG A 151 4.10 10.28 15.00
C ARG A 151 4.84 11.56 14.64
N SER A 152 5.16 11.75 13.35
CA SER A 152 5.80 12.97 12.87
C SER A 152 4.93 14.21 13.07
N ASN A 153 3.59 14.03 13.08
CA ASN A 153 2.59 15.07 13.35
C ASN A 153 2.30 15.24 14.86
N GLY A 154 2.95 14.46 15.72
CA GLY A 154 2.75 14.52 17.18
C GLY A 154 1.60 13.66 17.70
N ASN A 155 0.99 12.83 16.83
CA ASN A 155 -0.07 11.90 17.19
C ASN A 155 0.55 10.55 17.56
N SER A 156 0.84 10.33 18.83
CA SER A 156 1.41 9.06 19.31
C SER A 156 0.37 8.05 19.74
N ASP A 157 -0.87 8.47 20.00
CA ASP A 157 -1.92 7.63 20.58
C ASP A 157 -2.78 6.96 19.51
N LEU A 158 -2.32 5.80 19.07
CA LEU A 158 -3.10 4.93 18.21
C LEU A 158 -4.02 4.03 19.06
N HIS A 159 -5.33 4.12 18.83
CA HIS A 159 -6.27 3.24 19.51
C HIS A 159 -6.25 1.84 18.89
N LEU A 160 -6.05 0.83 19.74
CA LEU A 160 -5.97 -0.59 19.36
C LEU A 160 -7.28 -1.34 19.66
N PRO A 161 -7.59 -2.43 18.98
CA PRO A 161 -6.86 -3.01 17.83
C PRO A 161 -7.03 -2.20 16.55
N VAL A 162 -6.09 -2.39 15.61
CA VAL A 162 -6.06 -1.72 14.32
C VAL A 162 -6.37 -2.68 13.20
N LEU A 163 -7.19 -2.26 12.23
CA LEU A 163 -7.31 -2.94 10.96
C LEU A 163 -6.57 -2.15 9.87
N ALA A 164 -5.61 -2.79 9.22
CA ALA A 164 -4.83 -2.18 8.15
C ALA A 164 -5.21 -2.78 6.78
N LEU A 165 -5.71 -1.94 5.87
CA LEU A 165 -5.84 -2.25 4.45
C LEU A 165 -4.57 -1.81 3.74
N VAL A 166 -3.78 -2.77 3.26
CA VAL A 166 -2.64 -2.53 2.36
C VAL A 166 -3.10 -2.78 0.94
N VAL A 167 -3.22 -1.73 0.13
CA VAL A 167 -3.75 -1.77 -1.24
C VAL A 167 -2.81 -1.05 -2.20
N SER A 168 -2.13 -1.83 -3.07
CA SER A 168 -1.11 -1.34 -4.01
C SER A 168 -1.25 -1.98 -5.39
N GLY A 169 -0.29 -1.76 -6.27
CA GLY A 169 -0.18 -2.41 -7.58
C GLY A 169 -0.12 -3.94 -7.49
N GLY A 170 0.62 -4.48 -6.52
CA GLY A 170 0.82 -5.91 -6.35
C GLY A 170 0.05 -6.55 -5.19
N HIS A 171 -0.51 -5.76 -4.29
CA HIS A 171 -1.06 -6.28 -3.05
C HIS A 171 -2.45 -5.71 -2.74
N THR A 172 -3.32 -6.56 -2.21
CA THR A 172 -4.59 -6.17 -1.58
C THR A 172 -4.80 -7.10 -0.39
N HIS A 173 -4.48 -6.62 0.81
CA HIS A 173 -4.48 -7.40 2.05
C HIS A 173 -5.15 -6.63 3.18
N LEU A 174 -5.81 -7.37 4.08
CA LEU A 174 -6.32 -6.88 5.34
C LEU A 174 -5.58 -7.55 6.50
N TYR A 175 -5.00 -6.74 7.37
CA TYR A 175 -4.30 -7.19 8.56
C TYR A 175 -4.94 -6.62 9.82
N LEU A 176 -5.31 -7.50 10.73
CA LEU A 176 -5.55 -7.10 12.11
C LEU A 176 -4.19 -6.97 12.78
N ALA A 177 -3.91 -5.78 13.34
CA ALA A 177 -2.65 -5.46 13.97
C ALA A 177 -2.88 -5.11 15.44
N GLU A 178 -2.11 -5.75 16.30
CA GLU A 178 -2.13 -5.58 17.74
C GLU A 178 -0.71 -5.36 18.27
N ARG A 179 -0.61 -4.70 19.39
CA ARG A 179 0.66 -4.50 20.07
C ARG A 179 0.89 -5.61 21.08
N LYS A 180 2.06 -6.23 21.04
CA LYS A 180 2.50 -7.17 22.06
C LYS A 180 3.93 -6.85 22.46
N ASP A 181 4.14 -6.60 23.74
CA ASP A 181 5.40 -6.17 24.28
C ASP A 181 5.95 -4.91 23.55
N ALA A 182 7.16 -4.93 23.02
CA ALA A 182 7.74 -3.84 22.25
C ALA A 182 7.45 -3.93 20.73
N GLY A 183 6.76 -4.99 20.26
CA GLY A 183 6.56 -5.27 18.83
C GLY A 183 5.11 -5.22 18.39
N TRP A 184 4.90 -5.54 17.12
CA TRP A 184 3.60 -5.68 16.49
C TRP A 184 3.34 -7.14 16.12
N ILE A 185 2.10 -7.58 16.29
CA ILE A 185 1.60 -8.84 15.76
C ILE A 185 0.59 -8.53 14.68
N TYR A 186 0.76 -9.18 13.54
CA TYR A 186 -0.13 -9.06 12.41
C TYR A 186 -0.84 -10.37 12.14
N ARG A 187 -2.14 -10.31 11.93
CA ARG A 187 -2.94 -11.45 11.50
C ARG A 187 -3.61 -11.13 10.18
N ASN A 188 -3.28 -11.86 9.12
CA ASN A 188 -3.94 -11.71 7.84
C ASN A 188 -5.38 -12.22 7.93
N ILE A 189 -6.37 -11.34 7.77
CA ILE A 189 -7.80 -11.66 7.81
C ILE A 189 -8.46 -11.63 6.44
N GLY A 190 -7.75 -11.17 5.41
CA GLY A 190 -8.22 -11.16 4.02
C GLY A 190 -7.12 -10.76 3.06
N HIS A 191 -7.18 -11.30 1.85
CA HIS A 191 -6.30 -10.91 0.74
C HIS A 191 -7.00 -11.14 -0.59
N THR A 192 -6.44 -10.56 -1.66
CA THR A 192 -6.93 -10.89 -2.99
C THR A 192 -6.60 -12.32 -3.37
N ARG A 193 -7.53 -12.99 -4.04
CA ARG A 193 -7.36 -14.36 -4.55
C ARG A 193 -6.82 -14.43 -5.97
N ASP A 194 -6.75 -13.29 -6.62
CA ASP A 194 -6.29 -13.14 -7.99
C ASP A 194 -5.57 -11.78 -8.16
N ASP A 195 -6.00 -10.93 -9.05
CA ASP A 195 -5.39 -9.62 -9.28
C ASP A 195 -5.50 -8.71 -8.04
N ALA A 196 -4.46 -7.93 -7.76
CA ALA A 196 -4.57 -6.83 -6.81
C ALA A 196 -5.44 -5.70 -7.36
N ALA A 197 -5.99 -4.86 -6.48
CA ALA A 197 -6.83 -3.74 -6.91
C ALA A 197 -6.07 -2.78 -7.84
N GLY A 198 -4.82 -2.42 -7.52
CA GLY A 198 -4.01 -1.55 -8.38
C GLY A 198 -3.69 -2.18 -9.73
N GLU A 199 -3.41 -3.49 -9.76
CA GLU A 199 -3.24 -4.24 -11.00
C GLU A 199 -4.51 -4.21 -11.88
N ALA A 200 -5.69 -4.26 -11.26
CA ALA A 200 -6.95 -4.12 -11.99
C ALA A 200 -7.08 -2.72 -12.63
N PHE A 201 -6.68 -1.66 -11.92
CA PHE A 201 -6.60 -0.30 -12.50
C PHE A 201 -5.67 -0.24 -13.70
N ASP A 202 -4.46 -0.80 -13.60
CA ASP A 202 -3.49 -0.79 -14.70
C ASP A 202 -3.95 -1.62 -15.89
N LYS A 203 -4.57 -2.79 -15.65
CA LYS A 203 -5.12 -3.65 -16.70
C LYS A 203 -6.28 -2.98 -17.46
N VAL A 204 -7.16 -2.25 -16.75
CA VAL A 204 -8.26 -1.50 -17.37
C VAL A 204 -7.73 -0.28 -18.11
N ALA A 205 -6.76 0.44 -17.55
CA ALA A 205 -6.11 1.55 -18.24
C ALA A 205 -5.46 1.10 -19.55
N LYS A 206 -4.72 0.00 -19.52
CA LYS A 206 -4.10 -0.60 -20.71
C LYS A 206 -5.14 -1.01 -21.75
N LEU A 207 -6.26 -1.64 -21.33
CA LEU A 207 -7.35 -2.01 -22.23
C LEU A 207 -7.96 -0.80 -22.94
N LEU A 208 -8.08 0.33 -22.23
CA LEU A 208 -8.66 1.56 -22.73
C LEU A 208 -7.62 2.54 -23.33
N GLU A 209 -6.37 2.12 -23.47
CA GLU A 209 -5.25 2.94 -24.00
C GLU A 209 -5.10 4.29 -23.24
N LEU A 210 -5.06 4.20 -21.88
CA LEU A 210 -4.93 5.36 -20.98
C LEU A 210 -3.51 5.50 -20.39
N GLY A 211 -2.53 4.72 -20.90
CA GLY A 211 -1.16 4.77 -20.46
C GLY A 211 -0.88 4.01 -19.14
N TYR A 212 0.34 4.22 -18.63
CA TYR A 212 0.85 3.61 -17.39
C TYR A 212 1.61 4.65 -16.56
N PRO A 213 1.45 4.67 -15.20
CA PRO A 213 0.51 3.86 -14.41
C PRO A 213 -0.96 4.29 -14.60
N GLY A 214 -1.86 3.30 -14.61
CA GLY A 214 -3.27 3.53 -14.91
C GLY A 214 -4.05 4.18 -13.76
N GLY A 215 -3.69 3.84 -12.52
CA GLY A 215 -4.42 4.31 -11.34
C GLY A 215 -4.60 5.83 -11.27
N PRO A 216 -3.54 6.65 -11.35
CA PRO A 216 -3.66 8.11 -11.30
C PRO A 216 -4.47 8.71 -12.46
N VAL A 217 -4.34 8.13 -13.67
CA VAL A 217 -5.10 8.59 -14.84
C VAL A 217 -6.59 8.29 -14.68
N ILE A 218 -6.92 7.08 -14.25
CA ILE A 218 -8.31 6.66 -13.98
C ILE A 218 -8.91 7.53 -12.88
N ASP A 219 -8.20 7.78 -11.78
CA ASP A 219 -8.69 8.64 -10.68
C ASP A 219 -8.99 10.06 -11.17
N PHE A 220 -8.19 10.60 -12.07
CA PHE A 220 -8.43 11.91 -12.65
C PHE A 220 -9.66 11.90 -13.59
N LEU A 221 -9.71 10.95 -14.53
CA LEU A 221 -10.78 10.88 -15.55
C LEU A 221 -12.14 10.53 -14.95
N ALA A 222 -12.19 9.68 -13.94
CA ALA A 222 -13.42 9.24 -13.30
C ALA A 222 -14.26 10.41 -12.73
N ARG A 223 -13.62 11.51 -12.34
CA ARG A 223 -14.31 12.73 -11.87
C ARG A 223 -15.17 13.41 -12.93
N HIS A 224 -14.93 13.08 -14.20
CA HIS A 224 -15.63 13.66 -15.34
C HIS A 224 -16.71 12.74 -15.91
N GLY A 225 -16.86 11.51 -15.37
CA GLY A 225 -17.86 10.52 -15.77
C GLY A 225 -19.03 10.40 -14.78
N ASN A 226 -20.07 9.64 -15.18
CA ASN A 226 -21.14 9.24 -14.30
C ASN A 226 -20.80 7.88 -13.64
N PRO A 227 -20.57 7.81 -12.32
CA PRO A 227 -20.18 6.57 -11.65
C PRO A 227 -21.30 5.50 -11.59
N TYR A 228 -22.51 5.85 -11.99
CA TYR A 228 -23.69 4.95 -12.00
C TYR A 228 -24.14 4.55 -13.40
N ALA A 229 -23.38 4.91 -14.46
CA ALA A 229 -23.75 4.61 -15.83
C ALA A 229 -23.66 3.13 -16.19
N VAL A 230 -22.70 2.41 -15.57
CA VAL A 230 -22.47 0.98 -15.78
C VAL A 230 -22.50 0.25 -14.46
N ASN A 231 -23.24 -0.84 -14.39
CA ASN A 231 -23.25 -1.69 -13.19
C ASN A 231 -22.20 -2.81 -13.32
N PHE A 232 -21.22 -2.81 -12.43
CA PHE A 232 -20.22 -3.86 -12.30
C PHE A 232 -20.50 -4.67 -11.03
N PRO A 233 -21.15 -5.84 -11.13
CA PRO A 233 -21.34 -6.70 -9.97
C PRO A 233 -20.01 -7.33 -9.59
N PHE A 234 -19.61 -7.22 -8.32
CA PHE A 234 -18.54 -8.03 -7.79
C PHE A 234 -19.01 -9.46 -7.53
N ALA A 235 -18.15 -10.42 -7.84
CA ALA A 235 -18.38 -11.80 -7.47
C ALA A 235 -18.45 -11.88 -5.94
N GLN A 236 -19.59 -12.29 -5.41
CA GLN A 236 -19.65 -12.71 -4.01
C GLN A 236 -18.77 -13.95 -3.88
N ILE A 237 -17.62 -13.79 -3.22
CA ILE A 237 -16.73 -14.91 -2.90
C ILE A 237 -17.52 -15.77 -1.90
N LYS A 238 -18.13 -16.83 -2.41
CA LYS A 238 -18.75 -17.83 -1.53
C LYS A 238 -17.60 -18.58 -0.87
N HIS A 239 -17.40 -18.32 0.41
CA HIS A 239 -16.53 -19.12 1.28
C HIS A 239 -17.21 -20.50 1.50
N ARG A 240 -17.52 -21.21 0.43
CA ARG A 240 -17.81 -22.62 0.51
C ARG A 240 -16.49 -23.30 0.76
N ASP A 241 -16.26 -23.53 2.02
CA ASP A 241 -15.22 -24.41 2.46
C ASP A 241 -15.28 -25.70 1.65
N ARG A 242 -14.19 -26.02 0.98
CA ARG A 242 -14.08 -27.28 0.24
C ARG A 242 -13.98 -28.48 1.18
N ASN A 243 -13.87 -28.21 2.48
CA ASN A 243 -13.85 -29.24 3.52
C ASN A 243 -14.88 -28.89 4.61
N PRO A 244 -16.03 -29.62 4.68
CA PRO A 244 -17.07 -29.41 5.68
C PRO A 244 -16.60 -29.61 7.13
N GLU A 245 -15.45 -30.28 7.33
CA GLU A 245 -14.86 -30.55 8.64
C GLU A 245 -14.06 -29.37 9.19
N ASN A 246 -13.62 -28.45 8.31
CA ASN A 246 -12.98 -27.19 8.70
C ASN A 246 -14.04 -26.06 8.76
N ARG A 247 -15.01 -26.19 9.62
CA ARG A 247 -15.84 -25.05 10.00
C ARG A 247 -14.97 -24.13 10.85
N HIS A 248 -14.41 -23.12 10.19
CA HIS A 248 -13.74 -22.02 10.89
C HIS A 248 -14.69 -21.46 11.95
N SER A 249 -14.16 -21.22 13.11
CA SER A 249 -14.92 -20.55 14.18
C SER A 249 -15.41 -19.19 13.67
N PRO A 250 -16.43 -18.57 14.28
CA PRO A 250 -16.83 -17.20 13.94
C PRO A 250 -15.67 -16.21 13.94
N ASP A 251 -14.56 -16.51 14.63
CA ASP A 251 -13.32 -15.74 14.67
C ASP A 251 -12.47 -15.82 13.40
N GLU A 252 -12.82 -16.65 12.41
CA GLU A 252 -12.06 -16.85 11.17
C GLU A 252 -12.80 -16.33 9.93
N ARG A 253 -13.66 -15.33 10.07
CA ARG A 253 -14.29 -14.66 8.92
C ARG A 253 -13.23 -13.97 8.09
N ARG A 254 -13.02 -14.47 6.87
CA ARG A 254 -12.08 -13.88 5.92
C ARG A 254 -12.77 -12.85 5.04
N ALA A 255 -12.13 -11.70 4.89
CA ALA A 255 -12.58 -10.63 4.00
C ALA A 255 -11.72 -10.62 2.71
N ASP A 256 -11.82 -11.70 1.91
CA ASP A 256 -11.03 -11.85 0.69
C ASP A 256 -11.58 -10.99 -0.46
N PHE A 257 -10.68 -10.59 -1.36
CA PHE A 257 -10.98 -9.81 -2.55
C PHE A 257 -10.79 -10.62 -3.83
N SER A 258 -11.33 -10.14 -4.96
CA SER A 258 -11.11 -10.69 -6.30
C SER A 258 -11.42 -9.63 -7.35
N TYR A 259 -10.45 -9.34 -8.20
CA TYR A 259 -10.57 -8.27 -9.22
C TYR A 259 -10.32 -8.74 -10.66
N SER A 260 -9.92 -9.99 -10.88
CA SER A 260 -9.72 -10.51 -12.24
C SER A 260 -11.00 -10.47 -13.10
N GLY A 261 -12.15 -10.66 -12.46
CA GLY A 261 -13.46 -10.64 -13.13
C GLY A 261 -13.86 -9.25 -13.64
N ILE A 262 -13.46 -8.17 -12.98
CA ILE A 262 -13.88 -6.82 -13.38
C ILE A 262 -13.21 -6.39 -14.69
N LYS A 263 -11.96 -6.78 -14.94
CA LYS A 263 -11.31 -6.57 -16.24
C LYS A 263 -12.09 -7.22 -17.37
N THR A 264 -12.54 -8.45 -17.16
CA THR A 264 -13.35 -9.19 -18.16
C THR A 264 -14.70 -8.51 -18.38
N ALA A 265 -15.32 -7.98 -17.32
CA ALA A 265 -16.56 -7.23 -17.43
C ALA A 265 -16.39 -5.92 -18.24
N VAL A 266 -15.28 -5.20 -18.02
CA VAL A 266 -14.94 -4.01 -18.82
C VAL A 266 -14.69 -4.37 -20.27
N LEU A 267 -13.91 -5.44 -20.55
CA LEU A 267 -13.67 -5.91 -21.92
C LEU A 267 -14.99 -6.23 -22.63
N ARG A 268 -15.87 -6.98 -21.96
CA ARG A 268 -17.19 -7.31 -22.52
C ARG A 268 -18.05 -6.06 -22.81
N TYR A 269 -17.98 -5.05 -21.93
CA TYR A 269 -18.65 -3.78 -22.16
C TYR A 269 -18.11 -3.08 -23.41
N VAL A 270 -16.78 -3.03 -23.57
CA VAL A 270 -16.10 -2.47 -24.75
C VAL A 270 -16.54 -3.15 -26.04
N GLU A 271 -16.62 -4.49 -26.04
CA GLU A 271 -17.06 -5.28 -27.18
C GLU A 271 -18.53 -5.03 -27.54
N VAL A 272 -19.42 -5.13 -26.56
CA VAL A 272 -20.89 -4.95 -26.76
C VAL A 272 -21.23 -3.55 -27.27
N HIS A 273 -20.47 -2.53 -26.84
CA HIS A 273 -20.72 -1.15 -27.22
C HIS A 273 -19.86 -0.65 -28.39
N ASN A 274 -19.13 -1.57 -29.06
CA ASN A 274 -18.30 -1.27 -30.24
C ASN A 274 -17.29 -0.12 -30.01
N MET A 275 -16.63 -0.08 -28.85
CA MET A 275 -15.69 1.00 -28.49
C MET A 275 -14.29 0.84 -29.12
N ALA A 276 -14.05 -0.16 -29.94
CA ALA A 276 -12.72 -0.45 -30.53
C ALA A 276 -12.17 0.73 -31.34
N GLU A 277 -13.01 1.41 -32.11
CA GLU A 277 -12.59 2.54 -32.93
C GLU A 277 -12.16 3.74 -32.07
N SER A 278 -12.93 4.10 -31.04
CA SER A 278 -12.58 5.21 -30.12
C SER A 278 -11.30 4.94 -29.34
N ILE A 279 -11.09 3.69 -28.93
CA ILE A 279 -9.85 3.24 -28.26
C ILE A 279 -8.65 3.38 -29.23
N GLN A 280 -8.79 2.92 -30.48
CA GLN A 280 -7.72 3.04 -31.47
C GLN A 280 -7.41 4.51 -31.81
N GLN A 281 -8.43 5.36 -31.88
CA GLN A 281 -8.27 6.79 -32.15
C GLN A 281 -7.54 7.47 -30.98
N ARG A 282 -7.87 7.13 -29.73
CA ARG A 282 -7.17 7.60 -28.52
C ARG A 282 -5.71 7.22 -28.54
N ARG A 283 -5.41 5.94 -28.84
CA ARG A 283 -4.03 5.46 -28.96
C ARG A 283 -3.23 6.31 -29.96
N LYS A 284 -3.75 6.49 -31.19
CA LYS A 284 -3.09 7.31 -32.22
C LYS A 284 -2.88 8.76 -31.76
N SER A 285 -3.85 9.35 -31.06
CA SER A 285 -3.75 10.71 -30.52
C SER A 285 -2.64 10.80 -29.48
N MET A 286 -2.51 9.80 -28.61
CA MET A 286 -1.49 9.80 -27.55
C MET A 286 -0.08 9.48 -28.09
N GLU A 287 0.05 8.65 -29.13
CA GLU A 287 1.33 8.40 -29.80
C GLU A 287 1.96 9.70 -30.39
N ALA A 288 1.13 10.68 -30.71
CA ALA A 288 1.58 11.99 -31.20
C ALA A 288 2.06 12.93 -30.08
N VAL A 289 1.85 12.58 -28.80
CA VAL A 289 2.23 13.41 -27.64
C VAL A 289 3.43 12.81 -26.95
N ALA A 290 4.53 13.55 -26.87
CA ALA A 290 5.79 13.03 -26.31
C ALA A 290 5.69 12.59 -24.84
N LYS A 291 4.86 13.26 -24.05
CA LYS A 291 4.58 12.94 -22.63
C LYS A 291 3.11 13.22 -22.32
N PRO A 292 2.20 12.30 -22.60
CA PRO A 292 0.79 12.49 -22.35
C PRO A 292 0.51 12.75 -20.87
N THR A 293 -0.32 13.76 -20.59
CA THR A 293 -0.82 14.10 -19.26
C THR A 293 -2.26 13.60 -19.08
N SER A 294 -2.77 13.58 -17.85
CA SER A 294 -4.18 13.22 -17.61
C SER A 294 -5.15 14.15 -18.34
N GLN A 295 -4.75 15.40 -18.61
CA GLN A 295 -5.56 16.35 -19.36
C GLN A 295 -5.63 16.00 -20.87
N ASP A 296 -4.55 15.49 -21.43
CA ASP A 296 -4.52 15.02 -22.82
C ASP A 296 -5.44 13.80 -23.00
N TYR A 297 -5.40 12.86 -22.03
CA TYR A 297 -6.32 11.73 -22.00
C TYR A 297 -7.78 12.18 -21.87
N LEU A 298 -8.06 13.20 -21.03
CA LEU A 298 -9.41 13.75 -20.91
C LEU A 298 -9.94 14.29 -22.24
N ALA A 299 -9.12 15.03 -22.97
CA ALA A 299 -9.48 15.56 -24.27
C ALA A 299 -9.72 14.49 -25.34
N ALA A 300 -9.09 13.32 -25.18
CA ALA A 300 -9.20 12.19 -26.10
C ALA A 300 -10.28 11.16 -25.69
N CYS A 301 -10.94 11.35 -24.54
CA CYS A 301 -11.96 10.44 -24.04
C CYS A 301 -13.37 10.97 -24.37
N GLU A 302 -14.19 10.12 -24.97
CA GLU A 302 -15.62 10.34 -25.14
C GLU A 302 -16.37 10.19 -23.82
N ARG A 303 -17.57 10.74 -23.74
CA ARG A 303 -18.45 10.62 -22.57
C ARG A 303 -18.64 9.18 -22.11
N GLN A 304 -18.87 8.25 -23.04
CA GLN A 304 -19.05 6.85 -22.74
C GLN A 304 -17.82 6.22 -22.07
N THR A 305 -16.62 6.57 -22.51
CA THR A 305 -15.37 6.12 -21.87
C THR A 305 -15.22 6.67 -20.46
N LEU A 306 -15.56 7.95 -20.24
CA LEU A 306 -15.50 8.57 -18.91
C LEU A 306 -16.50 7.93 -17.94
N ASP A 307 -17.73 7.65 -18.42
CA ASP A 307 -18.78 6.97 -17.65
C ASP A 307 -18.39 5.54 -17.28
N LEU A 308 -17.76 4.81 -18.20
CA LEU A 308 -17.21 3.47 -17.97
C LEU A 308 -16.12 3.49 -16.88
N ILE A 309 -15.17 4.42 -16.99
CA ILE A 309 -14.06 4.60 -16.05
C ILE A 309 -14.58 4.96 -14.65
N ALA A 310 -15.52 5.92 -14.57
CA ALA A 310 -16.12 6.34 -13.31
C ALA A 310 -16.88 5.19 -12.62
N SER A 311 -17.63 4.40 -13.39
CA SER A 311 -18.37 3.25 -12.89
C SER A 311 -17.44 2.11 -12.43
N PHE A 312 -16.34 1.88 -13.16
CA PHE A 312 -15.30 0.94 -12.76
C PHE A 312 -14.65 1.34 -11.44
N GLN A 313 -14.17 2.59 -11.34
CA GLN A 313 -13.53 3.09 -10.10
C GLN A 313 -14.47 2.97 -8.91
N ARG A 314 -15.74 3.43 -9.05
CA ARG A 314 -16.75 3.32 -7.99
C ARG A 314 -16.90 1.86 -7.54
N ALA A 315 -17.01 0.92 -8.47
CA ALA A 315 -17.21 -0.46 -8.13
C ALA A 315 -16.03 -1.00 -7.29
N VAL A 316 -14.76 -0.78 -7.71
CA VAL A 316 -13.58 -1.22 -6.95
C VAL A 316 -13.52 -0.56 -5.58
N VAL A 317 -13.80 0.75 -5.49
CA VAL A 317 -13.81 1.49 -4.23
C VAL A 317 -14.89 0.95 -3.29
N ASP A 318 -16.11 0.72 -3.78
CA ASP A 318 -17.23 0.20 -2.99
C ASP A 318 -16.91 -1.19 -2.41
N ASP A 319 -16.24 -2.07 -3.18
CA ASP A 319 -15.84 -3.40 -2.72
C ASP A 319 -14.77 -3.31 -1.61
N LEU A 320 -13.73 -2.50 -1.84
CA LEU A 320 -12.65 -2.28 -0.84
C LEU A 320 -13.23 -1.72 0.47
N VAL A 321 -14.02 -0.66 0.39
CA VAL A 321 -14.56 0.02 1.56
C VAL A 321 -15.55 -0.86 2.31
N SER A 322 -16.49 -1.50 1.60
CA SER A 322 -17.53 -2.32 2.23
C SER A 322 -16.94 -3.51 2.99
N LYS A 323 -16.01 -4.25 2.37
CA LYS A 323 -15.36 -5.40 3.00
C LYS A 323 -14.50 -5.00 4.19
N THR A 324 -13.76 -3.89 4.05
CA THR A 324 -12.90 -3.39 5.13
C THR A 324 -13.72 -2.92 6.33
N LEU A 325 -14.80 -2.16 6.12
CA LEU A 325 -15.67 -1.70 7.20
C LEU A 325 -16.43 -2.84 7.86
N THR A 326 -16.94 -3.81 7.08
CA THR A 326 -17.56 -5.02 7.64
C THR A 326 -16.57 -5.75 8.56
N ALA A 327 -15.33 -5.96 8.10
CA ALA A 327 -14.30 -6.56 8.93
C ALA A 327 -13.97 -5.71 10.17
N ALA A 328 -13.91 -4.38 10.03
CA ALA A 328 -13.65 -3.48 11.15
C ALA A 328 -14.69 -3.60 12.25
N VAL A 329 -15.97 -3.67 11.88
CA VAL A 329 -17.08 -3.88 12.82
C VAL A 329 -17.05 -5.29 13.42
N ASP A 330 -16.85 -6.32 12.59
CA ASP A 330 -16.82 -7.72 13.02
C ASP A 330 -15.71 -8.00 14.05
N TYR A 331 -14.54 -7.34 13.91
CA TYR A 331 -13.40 -7.48 14.81
C TYR A 331 -13.33 -6.40 15.89
N GLY A 332 -14.28 -5.47 15.95
CA GLY A 332 -14.36 -4.43 16.97
C GLY A 332 -13.11 -3.53 17.00
N VAL A 333 -12.57 -3.19 15.81
CA VAL A 333 -11.34 -2.39 15.74
C VAL A 333 -11.58 -0.95 16.15
N ALA A 334 -10.56 -0.34 16.74
CA ALA A 334 -10.62 1.04 17.22
C ALA A 334 -10.11 2.04 16.18
N THR A 335 -9.30 1.61 15.22
CA THR A 335 -8.72 2.48 14.17
C THR A 335 -8.55 1.71 12.87
N LEU A 336 -8.82 2.38 11.74
CA LEU A 336 -8.52 1.89 10.39
C LEU A 336 -7.25 2.57 9.85
N LEU A 337 -6.35 1.80 9.26
CA LEU A 337 -5.25 2.29 8.45
C LEU A 337 -5.48 1.88 7.00
N VAL A 338 -5.38 2.81 6.05
CA VAL A 338 -5.48 2.53 4.62
C VAL A 338 -4.22 3.04 3.93
N THR A 339 -3.43 2.13 3.37
CA THR A 339 -2.09 2.42 2.87
C THR A 339 -1.78 1.67 1.57
N GLY A 340 -0.64 1.97 0.94
CA GLY A 340 -0.25 1.48 -0.38
C GLY A 340 -0.62 2.46 -1.49
N GLY A 341 -0.12 2.23 -2.70
CA GLY A 341 -0.26 3.17 -3.83
C GLY A 341 -1.71 3.52 -4.18
N VAL A 342 -2.64 2.56 -4.08
CA VAL A 342 -4.07 2.80 -4.34
C VAL A 342 -4.72 3.66 -3.24
N ALA A 343 -4.16 3.72 -2.03
CA ALA A 343 -4.62 4.62 -0.98
C ALA A 343 -4.45 6.12 -1.34
N ALA A 344 -3.71 6.44 -2.39
CA ALA A 344 -3.63 7.80 -2.94
C ALA A 344 -4.87 8.19 -3.80
N ASN A 345 -5.71 7.21 -4.18
CA ASN A 345 -6.93 7.44 -4.97
C ASN A 345 -7.91 8.34 -4.20
N SER A 346 -8.39 9.38 -4.86
CA SER A 346 -9.19 10.42 -4.20
C SER A 346 -10.60 9.94 -3.82
N GLU A 347 -11.21 9.10 -4.64
CA GLU A 347 -12.55 8.56 -4.35
C GLU A 347 -12.48 7.54 -3.21
N LEU A 348 -11.42 6.72 -3.16
CA LEU A 348 -11.20 5.77 -2.08
C LEU A 348 -11.11 6.49 -0.73
N ARG A 349 -10.27 7.54 -0.63
CA ARG A 349 -10.14 8.34 0.59
C ARG A 349 -11.46 8.93 1.03
N LYS A 350 -12.13 9.65 0.13
CA LYS A 350 -13.42 10.29 0.38
C LYS A 350 -14.48 9.29 0.86
N THR A 351 -14.55 8.13 0.22
CA THR A 351 -15.56 7.11 0.56
C THR A 351 -15.25 6.47 1.92
N PHE A 352 -13.97 6.19 2.22
CA PHE A 352 -13.58 5.71 3.55
C PHE A 352 -13.86 6.73 4.64
N GLU A 353 -13.47 8.00 4.45
CA GLU A 353 -13.71 9.07 5.42
C GLU A 353 -15.20 9.21 5.74
N ALA A 354 -16.07 9.22 4.71
CA ALA A 354 -17.51 9.34 4.89
C ALA A 354 -18.09 8.12 5.63
N ARG A 355 -17.83 6.91 5.14
CA ARG A 355 -18.47 5.70 5.67
C ARG A 355 -17.88 5.22 7.00
N ALA A 356 -16.59 5.44 7.25
CA ALA A 356 -15.99 5.13 8.54
C ALA A 356 -16.50 6.09 9.63
N ALA A 357 -16.77 7.34 9.30
CA ALA A 357 -17.38 8.29 10.22
C ALA A 357 -18.82 7.87 10.63
N GLU A 358 -19.60 7.26 9.74
CA GLU A 358 -20.91 6.69 10.05
C GLU A 358 -20.83 5.56 11.10
N GLU A 359 -19.74 4.78 11.06
CA GLU A 359 -19.45 3.71 12.02
C GLU A 359 -18.73 4.21 13.29
N GLY A 360 -18.34 5.49 13.34
CA GLY A 360 -17.59 6.07 14.44
C GLY A 360 -16.15 5.55 14.54
N ILE A 361 -15.57 5.06 13.44
CA ILE A 361 -14.21 4.51 13.39
C ILE A 361 -13.29 5.51 12.71
N PRO A 362 -12.24 6.02 13.36
CA PRO A 362 -11.26 6.87 12.73
C PRO A 362 -10.49 6.12 11.65
N VAL A 363 -10.27 6.76 10.50
CA VAL A 363 -9.48 6.23 9.39
C VAL A 363 -8.25 7.12 9.16
N LEU A 364 -7.08 6.51 9.07
CA LEU A 364 -5.80 7.17 8.88
C LEU A 364 -5.19 6.74 7.53
N PHE A 365 -4.63 7.71 6.83
CA PHE A 365 -3.95 7.51 5.55
C PHE A 365 -2.56 8.15 5.63
N PRO A 366 -1.56 7.57 4.97
CA PRO A 366 -0.31 8.32 4.78
C PRO A 366 -0.53 9.44 3.75
N SER A 367 0.34 10.44 3.77
CA SER A 367 0.42 11.41 2.67
C SER A 367 0.69 10.70 1.35
N ARG A 368 0.37 11.35 0.24
CA ARG A 368 0.62 10.76 -1.08
C ARG A 368 2.09 10.38 -1.31
N LYS A 369 3.02 11.09 -0.68
CA LYS A 369 4.47 10.82 -0.77
C LYS A 369 4.89 9.55 -0.05
N LEU A 370 4.16 9.14 0.99
CA LEU A 370 4.42 7.92 1.76
C LEU A 370 3.45 6.78 1.41
N SER A 371 2.48 7.01 0.53
CA SER A 371 1.53 5.98 0.07
C SER A 371 2.15 5.00 -0.92
N THR A 372 3.06 5.46 -1.80
CA THR A 372 3.80 4.61 -2.74
C THR A 372 5.04 4.01 -2.07
N ASP A 373 5.66 3.05 -2.74
CA ASP A 373 6.87 2.38 -2.25
C ASP A 373 7.97 3.41 -1.96
N ASN A 374 8.49 3.36 -0.74
CA ASN A 374 9.49 4.28 -0.24
C ASN A 374 10.31 3.65 0.89
N ALA A 375 11.51 4.15 1.13
CA ALA A 375 12.38 3.58 2.14
C ALA A 375 12.13 4.09 3.56
N ALA A 376 11.39 5.19 3.72
CA ALA A 376 11.04 5.69 5.05
C ALA A 376 10.14 4.71 5.81
N MET A 377 9.22 4.05 5.10
CA MET A 377 8.35 3.00 5.64
C MET A 377 9.17 1.81 6.18
N ILE A 378 10.24 1.45 5.48
CA ILE A 378 11.13 0.34 5.86
C ILE A 378 11.97 0.71 7.10
N ALA A 379 12.54 1.92 7.11
CA ALA A 379 13.28 2.41 8.27
C ALA A 379 12.39 2.55 9.52
N ALA A 380 11.14 3.00 9.36
CA ALA A 380 10.18 3.11 10.47
C ALA A 380 9.77 1.74 11.02
N ALA A 381 9.51 0.75 10.15
CA ALA A 381 9.17 -0.61 10.55
C ALA A 381 10.34 -1.35 11.22
N ALA A 382 11.57 -0.97 10.90
CA ALA A 382 12.77 -1.55 11.50
C ALA A 382 13.01 -1.10 12.95
N TYR A 383 12.48 0.05 13.37
CA TYR A 383 12.83 0.63 14.66
C TYR A 383 12.43 -0.23 15.89
N PRO A 384 11.23 -0.85 15.96
CA PRO A 384 10.90 -1.78 17.04
C PRO A 384 11.88 -2.96 17.13
N ARG A 385 12.30 -3.51 15.98
CA ARG A 385 13.32 -4.59 15.92
C ARG A 385 14.70 -4.11 16.36
N PHE A 386 15.06 -2.87 16.02
CA PHE A 386 16.31 -2.26 16.51
C PHE A 386 16.33 -2.21 18.02
N LEU A 387 15.25 -1.78 18.65
CA LEU A 387 15.12 -1.73 20.13
C LEU A 387 15.18 -3.12 20.77
N ALA A 388 14.53 -4.11 20.13
CA ALA A 388 14.54 -5.50 20.57
C ALA A 388 15.86 -6.23 20.25
N ARG A 389 16.78 -5.60 19.50
CA ARG A 389 18.02 -6.20 18.98
C ARG A 389 17.78 -7.43 18.10
N GLU A 390 16.71 -7.44 17.38
CA GLU A 390 16.35 -8.47 16.40
C GLU A 390 17.00 -8.15 15.05
N PHE A 391 18.27 -8.55 14.93
CA PHE A 391 19.08 -8.31 13.74
C PHE A 391 19.11 -9.54 12.83
N ALA A 392 19.25 -9.28 11.53
CA ALA A 392 19.33 -10.33 10.54
C ALA A 392 20.70 -11.00 10.55
N ASP A 393 20.71 -12.31 10.39
CA ASP A 393 21.93 -13.08 10.24
C ASP A 393 22.63 -12.83 8.89
N ALA A 394 23.92 -13.16 8.81
CA ALA A 394 24.72 -12.93 7.60
C ALA A 394 24.26 -13.76 6.39
N ASP A 395 23.57 -14.87 6.61
CA ASP A 395 23.05 -15.78 5.58
C ASP A 395 21.63 -15.43 5.10
N ILE A 396 21.02 -14.36 5.65
CA ILE A 396 19.67 -13.94 5.24
C ILE A 396 19.54 -13.84 3.72
N SER A 397 18.45 -14.36 3.19
CA SER A 397 18.08 -14.32 1.77
C SER A 397 16.80 -13.55 1.54
N SER A 398 16.62 -13.05 0.31
CA SER A 398 15.34 -12.47 -0.12
C SER A 398 14.27 -13.55 -0.22
N ASP A 399 13.04 -13.18 0.16
CA ASP A 399 11.88 -14.05 0.03
C ASP A 399 10.76 -13.32 -0.75
N PRO A 400 10.64 -13.60 -2.07
CA PRO A 400 9.61 -12.99 -2.92
C PRO A 400 8.17 -13.24 -2.46
N ALA A 401 7.95 -14.31 -1.68
CA ALA A 401 6.64 -14.72 -1.19
C ALA A 401 6.47 -14.54 0.32
N LEU A 402 7.33 -13.72 0.95
CA LEU A 402 7.33 -13.50 2.40
C LEU A 402 5.96 -13.05 2.88
N ARG A 403 5.42 -13.77 3.83
CA ARG A 403 4.12 -13.45 4.42
C ARG A 403 4.28 -12.56 5.64
N LEU A 404 3.29 -11.73 5.89
CA LEU A 404 3.13 -10.98 7.12
C LEU A 404 2.00 -11.61 7.93
N GLY A 405 2.34 -12.19 9.07
CA GLY A 405 1.39 -12.87 9.97
C GLY A 405 1.00 -14.28 9.56
#